data_215f592a59db084374e303be32132d8d
#
_entry.id   215f592a59db084374e303be32132d8d
#
_cell.length_a   1.000
_cell.length_b   1.000
_cell.length_c   1.000
_cell.angle_alpha   90.00
_cell.angle_beta   90.00
_cell.angle_gamma   90.00
#
_symmetry.space_group_name_H-M   'P 1'
#
loop_
_entity.id
_entity.type
_entity.pdbx_description
1 polymer ?
#
loop_
_entity_poly.entity_id
_entity_poly.type
_entity_poly.pdbx_seq_one_letter_code
_entity_poly.pdbx_strand_id
1 'polypeptide(L)'
;VYKRQEFTVSDVKTSEKSRHAPAPFTTSSMQQEAARKLGFTTKLTMLIAQQLYEGVEIHGKGTTGLITYIRTDSVRIADEAQKAALEYISDTYGKDYVPKKPNIYKGRKGAQDAHEAIRPADIRLTPQEAKASLNASQYKLYKLIYERFIASQMTEAKLETCLLYTSPSPR
;
A
#
# COMPACT_ATOMS: atom_id res chain seq x y z
N VAL A 1 -22.22 5.10 41.35
CA VAL A 1 -21.53 3.84 41.70
C VAL A 1 -22.05 2.77 40.76
N TYR A 2 -21.31 2.49 39.69
CA TYR A 2 -21.61 1.33 38.88
C TYR A 2 -21.27 0.07 39.66
N LYS A 3 -22.27 -0.65 40.13
CA LYS A 3 -22.09 -2.00 40.67
C LYS A 3 -21.43 -2.86 39.61
N ARG A 4 -20.41 -3.64 39.98
CA ARG A 4 -19.83 -4.66 39.12
C ARG A 4 -20.97 -5.55 38.60
N GLN A 5 -21.33 -5.37 37.33
CA GLN A 5 -22.20 -6.30 36.63
C GLN A 5 -21.32 -7.43 36.12
N GLU A 6 -21.67 -8.65 36.46
CA GLU A 6 -21.06 -9.83 35.83
C GLU A 6 -21.72 -10.01 34.47
N PHE A 7 -20.89 -10.02 33.43
CA PHE A 7 -21.33 -10.28 32.08
C PHE A 7 -21.03 -11.74 31.72
N THR A 8 -22.04 -12.47 31.35
CA THR A 8 -21.90 -13.85 30.91
C THR A 8 -21.95 -13.89 29.40
N VAL A 9 -20.98 -14.54 28.76
CA VAL A 9 -21.00 -14.75 27.29
C VAL A 9 -22.12 -15.73 27.00
N SER A 10 -23.13 -15.28 26.25
CA SER A 10 -24.31 -16.09 25.89
C SER A 10 -24.16 -16.77 24.53
N ASP A 11 -23.40 -16.18 23.62
CA ASP A 11 -23.14 -16.73 22.29
C ASP A 11 -21.85 -16.15 21.70
N VAL A 12 -21.20 -16.93 20.84
CA VAL A 12 -19.99 -16.55 20.11
C VAL A 12 -20.17 -16.91 18.64
N LYS A 13 -20.22 -15.89 17.78
CA LYS A 13 -20.29 -16.09 16.33
C LYS A 13 -18.97 -15.68 15.67
N THR A 14 -18.33 -16.61 14.99
CA THR A 14 -17.17 -16.37 14.17
C THR A 14 -17.55 -16.32 12.70
N SER A 15 -16.93 -15.40 11.96
CA SER A 15 -17.08 -15.29 10.51
C SER A 15 -15.77 -14.89 9.87
N GLU A 16 -15.44 -15.52 8.74
CA GLU A 16 -14.29 -15.13 7.92
C GLU A 16 -14.73 -14.05 6.90
N LYS A 17 -13.87 -13.05 6.74
CA LYS A 17 -14.03 -12.01 5.71
C LYS A 17 -12.70 -11.85 4.96
N SER A 18 -12.79 -11.78 3.63
CA SER A 18 -11.65 -11.42 2.79
C SER A 18 -11.60 -9.92 2.57
N ARG A 19 -10.40 -9.36 2.65
CA ARG A 19 -10.12 -7.95 2.36
C ARG A 19 -9.07 -7.82 1.28
N HIS A 20 -9.50 -7.33 0.12
CA HIS A 20 -8.58 -6.99 -0.97
C HIS A 20 -7.75 -5.76 -0.64
N ALA A 21 -6.51 -5.77 -1.07
CA ALA A 21 -5.67 -4.58 -1.02
C ALA A 21 -6.22 -3.51 -1.98
N PRO A 22 -6.15 -2.23 -1.60
CA PRO A 22 -6.51 -1.15 -2.49
C PRO A 22 -5.52 -1.05 -3.66
N ALA A 23 -5.99 -0.49 -4.79
CA ALA A 23 -5.19 -0.31 -5.99
C ALA A 23 -3.88 0.46 -5.75
N PRO A 24 -2.88 0.31 -6.62
CA PRO A 24 -1.71 1.17 -6.64
C PRO A 24 -2.09 2.65 -6.72
N PHE A 25 -1.19 3.53 -6.35
CA PHE A 25 -1.50 4.95 -6.28
C PHE A 25 -1.69 5.62 -7.64
N THR A 26 -2.74 6.43 -7.71
CA THR A 26 -2.84 7.58 -8.60
C THR A 26 -2.36 8.84 -7.87
N THR A 27 -2.19 9.96 -8.58
CA THR A 27 -1.85 11.25 -7.95
C THR A 27 -2.80 11.58 -6.79
N SER A 28 -4.11 11.51 -7.04
CA SER A 28 -5.11 11.90 -6.02
C SER A 28 -5.13 10.96 -4.82
N SER A 29 -5.03 9.64 -5.04
CA SER A 29 -5.03 8.67 -3.94
C SER A 29 -3.74 8.71 -3.12
N MET A 30 -2.60 9.00 -3.75
CA MET A 30 -1.33 9.24 -3.03
C MET A 30 -1.43 10.46 -2.13
N GLN A 31 -1.95 11.59 -2.64
CA GLN A 31 -2.12 12.81 -1.85
C GLN A 31 -3.04 12.59 -0.64
N GLN A 32 -4.17 11.93 -0.84
CA GLN A 32 -5.12 11.62 0.24
C GLN A 32 -4.51 10.73 1.31
N GLU A 33 -3.79 9.70 0.90
CA GLU A 33 -3.18 8.75 1.84
C GLU A 33 -2.00 9.38 2.58
N ALA A 34 -1.18 10.19 1.90
CA ALA A 34 -0.09 10.95 2.52
C ALA A 34 -0.61 11.97 3.53
N ALA A 35 -1.72 12.65 3.24
CA ALA A 35 -2.37 13.55 4.19
C ALA A 35 -2.88 12.78 5.42
N ARG A 36 -3.55 11.66 5.21
CA ARG A 36 -4.15 10.86 6.29
C ARG A 36 -3.12 10.17 7.17
N LYS A 37 -2.07 9.58 6.59
CA LYS A 37 -1.09 8.75 7.32
C LYS A 37 0.18 9.50 7.74
N LEU A 38 0.60 10.48 6.96
CA LEU A 38 1.86 11.20 7.17
C LEU A 38 1.64 12.65 7.62
N GLY A 39 0.42 13.17 7.55
CA GLY A 39 0.11 14.57 7.83
C GLY A 39 0.67 15.54 6.79
N PHE A 40 0.95 15.06 5.57
CA PHE A 40 1.53 15.90 4.52
C PHE A 40 0.45 16.71 3.81
N THR A 41 0.75 17.99 3.55
CA THR A 41 -0.08 18.77 2.64
C THR A 41 0.07 18.28 1.20
N THR A 42 -0.92 18.56 0.36
CA THR A 42 -0.86 18.23 -1.08
C THR A 42 0.39 18.81 -1.74
N LYS A 43 0.73 20.06 -1.42
CA LYS A 43 1.93 20.73 -1.94
C LYS A 43 3.22 19.99 -1.54
N LEU A 44 3.35 19.63 -0.28
CA LEU A 44 4.52 18.91 0.23
C LEU A 44 4.61 17.51 -0.39
N THR A 45 3.50 16.80 -0.48
CA THR A 45 3.44 15.47 -1.12
C THR A 45 3.95 15.52 -2.55
N MET A 46 3.47 16.50 -3.34
CA MET A 46 3.89 16.63 -4.73
C MET A 46 5.35 17.05 -4.88
N LEU A 47 5.84 17.92 -4.01
CA LEU A 47 7.26 18.31 -3.99
C LEU A 47 8.17 17.10 -3.74
N ILE A 48 7.84 16.31 -2.71
CA ILE A 48 8.64 15.12 -2.37
C ILE A 48 8.53 14.06 -3.47
N ALA A 49 7.32 13.82 -4.00
CA ALA A 49 7.11 12.87 -5.09
C ALA A 49 7.91 13.28 -6.34
N GLN A 50 7.97 14.58 -6.66
CA GLN A 50 8.80 15.08 -7.76
C GLN A 50 10.29 14.76 -7.55
N GLN A 51 10.81 14.99 -6.34
CA GLN A 51 12.19 14.65 -6.00
C GLN A 51 12.48 13.15 -6.14
N LEU A 52 11.57 12.29 -5.66
CA LEU A 52 11.70 10.84 -5.78
C LEU A 52 11.64 10.36 -7.24
N TYR A 53 10.86 11.05 -8.06
CA TYR A 53 10.74 10.74 -9.50
C TYR A 53 11.96 11.22 -10.29
N GLU A 54 12.41 12.47 -10.10
CA GLU A 54 13.56 13.04 -10.80
C GLU A 54 14.86 12.35 -10.43
N GLY A 55 14.94 11.85 -9.22
CA GLY A 55 16.08 11.11 -8.70
C GLY A 55 16.66 11.71 -7.44
N VAL A 56 17.15 10.82 -6.60
CA VAL A 56 17.91 11.13 -5.40
C VAL A 56 19.22 10.36 -5.43
N GLU A 57 20.24 10.91 -4.79
CA GLU A 57 21.53 10.24 -4.69
C GLU A 57 21.41 9.00 -3.80
N ILE A 58 21.56 7.82 -4.38
CA ILE A 58 21.51 6.53 -3.66
C ILE A 58 22.93 6.00 -3.51
N HIS A 59 23.31 5.69 -2.27
CA HIS A 59 24.64 5.13 -1.97
C HIS A 59 24.93 3.92 -2.86
N GLY A 60 26.03 4.00 -3.61
CA GLY A 60 26.48 2.93 -4.51
C GLY A 60 25.72 2.80 -5.83
N LYS A 61 24.69 3.62 -6.08
CA LYS A 61 23.90 3.60 -7.34
C LYS A 61 23.87 4.94 -8.07
N GLY A 62 24.37 6.04 -7.43
CA GLY A 62 24.29 7.39 -7.99
C GLY A 62 22.85 7.95 -7.97
N THR A 63 22.62 9.00 -8.74
CA THR A 63 21.30 9.64 -8.85
C THR A 63 20.31 8.70 -9.52
N THR A 64 19.28 8.27 -8.80
CA THR A 64 18.32 7.25 -9.23
C THR A 64 16.90 7.71 -8.97
N GLY A 65 16.04 7.64 -10.00
CA GLY A 65 14.59 7.81 -9.84
C GLY A 65 13.99 6.62 -9.11
N LEU A 66 13.29 6.87 -8.01
CA LEU A 66 12.78 5.83 -7.14
C LEU A 66 11.36 5.40 -7.46
N ILE A 67 10.59 6.23 -8.12
CA ILE A 67 9.17 6.00 -8.44
C ILE A 67 8.88 6.32 -9.90
N THR A 68 7.78 5.78 -10.42
CA THR A 68 7.25 6.10 -11.74
C THR A 68 6.66 7.52 -11.77
N TYR A 69 6.22 7.95 -12.96
CA TYR A 69 5.67 9.29 -13.18
C TYR A 69 4.50 9.60 -12.24
N ILE A 70 4.55 10.77 -11.62
CA ILE A 70 3.70 11.14 -10.49
C ILE A 70 2.36 11.80 -10.86
N ARG A 71 2.18 12.23 -12.11
CA ARG A 71 0.94 12.86 -12.58
C ARG A 71 0.15 11.87 -13.42
N THR A 72 -0.58 11.00 -12.76
CA THR A 72 -1.35 9.93 -13.38
C THR A 72 -2.65 9.68 -12.63
N ASP A 73 -3.68 9.34 -13.36
CA ASP A 73 -4.95 8.82 -12.87
C ASP A 73 -5.10 7.31 -13.14
N SER A 74 -4.07 6.71 -13.79
CA SER A 74 -4.03 5.29 -14.09
C SER A 74 -3.68 4.46 -12.86
N VAL A 75 -4.30 3.29 -12.73
CA VAL A 75 -3.95 2.23 -11.78
C VAL A 75 -3.31 1.02 -12.48
N ARG A 76 -3.04 1.13 -13.78
CA ARG A 76 -2.41 0.10 -14.58
C ARG A 76 -0.96 -0.11 -14.14
N ILE A 77 -0.51 -1.33 -14.22
CA ILE A 77 0.88 -1.73 -13.97
C ILE A 77 1.38 -2.43 -15.24
N ALA A 78 2.60 -2.12 -15.67
CA ALA A 78 3.23 -2.85 -16.76
C ALA A 78 3.43 -4.32 -16.39
N ASP A 79 3.25 -5.21 -17.35
CA ASP A 79 3.33 -6.66 -17.14
C ASP A 79 4.68 -7.09 -16.56
N GLU A 80 5.77 -6.46 -17.01
CA GLU A 80 7.12 -6.70 -16.49
C GLU A 80 7.24 -6.34 -15.01
N ALA A 81 6.70 -5.18 -14.61
CA ALA A 81 6.73 -4.74 -13.23
C ALA A 81 5.85 -5.62 -12.33
N GLN A 82 4.70 -6.06 -12.84
CA GLN A 82 3.83 -6.99 -12.13
C GLN A 82 4.51 -8.34 -11.92
N LYS A 83 5.16 -8.88 -12.96
CA LYS A 83 5.92 -10.13 -12.87
C LYS A 83 7.06 -10.03 -11.85
N ALA A 84 7.86 -8.96 -11.92
CA ALA A 84 8.93 -8.72 -10.96
C ALA A 84 8.43 -8.61 -9.52
N ALA A 85 7.27 -7.96 -9.32
CA ALA A 85 6.65 -7.86 -8.01
C ALA A 85 6.19 -9.22 -7.47
N LEU A 86 5.58 -10.06 -8.30
CA LEU A 86 5.14 -11.41 -7.89
C LEU A 86 6.32 -12.33 -7.55
N GLU A 87 7.41 -12.26 -8.33
CA GLU A 87 8.65 -12.97 -8.04
C GLU A 87 9.23 -12.50 -6.68
N TYR A 88 9.35 -11.18 -6.49
CA TYR A 88 9.83 -10.62 -5.23
C TYR A 88 8.96 -11.03 -4.02
N ILE A 89 7.64 -11.03 -4.18
CA ILE A 89 6.71 -11.47 -3.12
C ILE A 89 6.91 -12.94 -2.79
N SER A 90 7.06 -13.78 -3.82
CA SER A 90 7.32 -15.22 -3.64
C SER A 90 8.61 -15.48 -2.86
N ASP A 91 9.68 -14.75 -3.19
CA ASP A 91 11.01 -14.93 -2.61
C ASP A 91 11.09 -14.38 -1.18
N THR A 92 10.42 -13.25 -0.93
CA THR A 92 10.54 -12.52 0.35
C THR A 92 9.49 -12.95 1.38
N TYR A 93 8.25 -13.18 0.95
CA TYR A 93 7.12 -13.46 1.84
C TYR A 93 6.62 -14.90 1.74
N GLY A 94 6.96 -15.58 0.65
CA GLY A 94 6.53 -16.96 0.39
C GLY A 94 5.40 -17.07 -0.64
N LYS A 95 5.23 -18.27 -1.17
CA LYS A 95 4.27 -18.55 -2.26
C LYS A 95 2.80 -18.35 -1.87
N ASP A 96 2.48 -18.45 -0.61
CA ASP A 96 1.10 -18.26 -0.11
C ASP A 96 0.60 -16.82 -0.24
N TYR A 97 1.53 -15.86 -0.34
CA TYR A 97 1.23 -14.44 -0.56
C TYR A 97 1.08 -14.07 -2.04
N VAL A 98 1.39 -15.01 -2.95
CA VAL A 98 1.24 -14.80 -4.40
C VAL A 98 -0.16 -15.22 -4.82
N PRO A 99 -0.97 -14.33 -5.42
CA PRO A 99 -2.30 -14.67 -5.87
C PRO A 99 -2.27 -15.66 -7.03
N LYS A 100 -3.24 -16.56 -7.11
CA LYS A 100 -3.37 -17.56 -8.20
C LYS A 100 -3.49 -16.91 -9.60
N LYS A 101 -4.03 -15.71 -9.65
CA LYS A 101 -4.11 -14.85 -10.84
C LYS A 101 -3.62 -13.46 -10.46
N PRO A 102 -2.83 -12.79 -11.30
CA PRO A 102 -2.38 -11.42 -11.03
C PRO A 102 -3.56 -10.48 -10.75
N ASN A 103 -3.42 -9.64 -9.75
CA ASN A 103 -4.45 -8.66 -9.41
C ASN A 103 -4.53 -7.59 -10.51
N ILE A 104 -5.72 -7.38 -11.06
CA ILE A 104 -5.99 -6.38 -12.09
C ILE A 104 -6.94 -5.34 -11.51
N TYR A 105 -6.51 -4.09 -11.52
CA TYR A 105 -7.32 -2.96 -11.08
C TYR A 105 -7.87 -2.21 -12.30
N LYS A 106 -9.18 -2.02 -12.33
CA LYS A 106 -9.83 -1.26 -13.40
C LYS A 106 -9.72 0.23 -13.11
N GLY A 107 -9.12 0.99 -14.04
CA GLY A 107 -9.12 2.44 -14.03
C GLY A 107 -10.54 3.02 -14.21
N ARG A 108 -10.70 4.32 -13.99
CA ARG A 108 -11.93 5.04 -14.36
C ARG A 108 -12.10 5.02 -15.88
N LYS A 109 -13.36 4.91 -16.35
CA LYS A 109 -13.66 5.08 -17.78
C LYS A 109 -13.11 6.44 -18.24
N GLY A 110 -12.24 6.43 -19.28
CA GLY A 110 -11.59 7.64 -19.81
C GLY A 110 -10.20 7.95 -19.22
N ALA A 111 -9.67 7.15 -18.30
CA ALA A 111 -8.26 7.27 -17.91
C ALA A 111 -7.35 7.01 -19.12
N GLN A 112 -6.31 7.84 -19.31
CA GLN A 112 -5.34 7.62 -20.37
C GLN A 112 -4.56 6.33 -20.08
N ASP A 113 -4.79 5.28 -20.85
CA ASP A 113 -4.11 3.98 -20.75
C ASP A 113 -2.59 4.06 -21.03
N ALA A 114 -2.10 5.22 -21.47
CA ALA A 114 -0.68 5.44 -21.76
C ALA A 114 0.20 5.52 -20.51
N HIS A 115 -0.38 5.86 -19.35
CA HIS A 115 0.37 6.01 -18.10
C HIS A 115 0.19 4.81 -17.18
N GLU A 116 1.19 4.59 -16.34
CA GLU A 116 1.13 3.62 -15.23
C GLU A 116 0.71 4.29 -13.92
N ALA A 117 0.37 3.45 -12.93
CA ALA A 117 0.22 3.85 -11.55
C ALA A 117 1.56 4.32 -10.95
N ILE A 118 1.48 5.08 -9.86
CA ILE A 118 2.66 5.46 -9.08
C ILE A 118 3.12 4.24 -8.27
N ARG A 119 4.32 3.77 -8.58
CA ARG A 119 4.96 2.59 -7.98
C ARG A 119 6.46 2.77 -7.85
N PRO A 120 7.16 1.92 -7.08
CA PRO A 120 8.62 1.86 -7.12
C PRO A 120 9.11 1.57 -8.55
N ALA A 121 10.18 2.26 -8.97
CA ALA A 121 10.85 1.99 -10.24
C ALA A 121 11.57 0.64 -10.21
N ASP A 122 12.24 0.34 -9.09
CA ASP A 122 12.88 -0.94 -8.80
C ASP A 122 12.32 -1.53 -7.51
N ILE A 123 11.64 -2.67 -7.63
CA ILE A 123 11.04 -3.37 -6.48
C ILE A 123 12.09 -3.90 -5.50
N ARG A 124 13.31 -4.14 -5.97
CA ARG A 124 14.39 -4.66 -5.14
C ARG A 124 15.06 -3.59 -4.29
N LEU A 125 14.89 -2.30 -4.64
CA LEU A 125 15.35 -1.20 -3.81
C LEU A 125 14.32 -0.94 -2.70
N THR A 126 14.46 -1.68 -1.63
CA THR A 126 13.54 -1.59 -0.49
C THR A 126 13.66 -0.24 0.24
N PRO A 127 12.60 0.21 0.93
CA PRO A 127 12.68 1.42 1.76
C PRO A 127 13.79 1.37 2.81
N GLN A 128 14.13 0.19 3.32
CA GLN A 128 15.21 0.05 4.31
C GLN A 128 16.59 0.30 3.68
N GLU A 129 16.83 -0.21 2.47
CA GLU A 129 18.08 0.03 1.74
C GLU A 129 18.22 1.50 1.33
N ALA A 130 17.13 2.13 0.88
CA ALA A 130 17.11 3.53 0.50
C ALA A 130 17.19 4.50 1.69
N LYS A 131 16.95 4.01 2.93
CA LYS A 131 16.81 4.86 4.13
C LYS A 131 18.00 5.76 4.41
N ALA A 132 19.21 5.26 4.23
CA ALA A 132 20.44 6.01 4.49
C ALA A 132 20.64 7.20 3.51
N SER A 133 20.02 7.10 2.34
CA SER A 133 20.13 8.09 1.26
C SER A 133 18.97 9.08 1.20
N LEU A 134 17.91 8.84 1.95
CA LEU A 134 16.68 9.63 1.94
C LEU A 134 16.54 10.48 3.19
N ASN A 135 16.05 11.71 3.03
CA ASN A 135 15.58 12.46 4.18
C ASN A 135 14.28 11.86 4.77
N ALA A 136 13.91 12.27 5.98
CA ALA A 136 12.78 11.69 6.71
C ALA A 136 11.46 11.75 5.93
N SER A 137 11.20 12.83 5.18
CA SER A 137 9.97 12.99 4.41
C SER A 137 9.98 12.17 3.13
N GLN A 138 11.11 12.12 2.44
CA GLN A 138 11.31 11.26 1.26
C GLN A 138 11.15 9.78 1.64
N TYR A 139 11.78 9.35 2.72
CA TYR A 139 11.66 7.98 3.23
C TYR A 139 10.21 7.61 3.54
N LYS A 140 9.47 8.47 4.26
CA LYS A 140 8.08 8.21 4.62
C LYS A 140 7.19 8.07 3.38
N LEU A 141 7.34 8.95 2.38
CA LEU A 141 6.54 8.88 1.17
C LEU A 141 6.93 7.68 0.29
N TYR A 142 8.23 7.42 0.13
CA TYR A 142 8.71 6.25 -0.62
C TYR A 142 8.20 4.95 0.01
N LYS A 143 8.32 4.81 1.32
CA LYS A 143 7.80 3.66 2.07
C LYS A 143 6.29 3.49 1.85
N LEU A 144 5.52 4.57 1.92
CA LEU A 144 4.08 4.53 1.69
C LEU A 144 3.73 4.01 0.28
N ILE A 145 4.44 4.50 -0.75
CA ILE A 145 4.25 4.07 -2.14
C ILE A 145 4.65 2.61 -2.32
N TYR A 146 5.79 2.21 -1.77
CA TYR A 146 6.32 0.86 -1.84
C TYR A 146 5.37 -0.17 -1.21
N GLU A 147 4.96 0.08 0.04
CA GLU A 147 4.07 -0.82 0.77
C GLU A 147 2.70 -0.96 0.10
N ARG A 148 2.17 0.14 -0.46
CA ARG A 148 0.92 0.12 -1.22
C ARG A 148 1.05 -0.73 -2.48
N PHE A 149 2.14 -0.58 -3.21
CA PHE A 149 2.38 -1.34 -4.43
C PHE A 149 2.50 -2.83 -4.13
N ILE A 150 3.35 -3.22 -3.17
CA ILE A 150 3.52 -4.63 -2.75
C ILE A 150 2.17 -5.22 -2.33
N ALA A 151 1.46 -4.56 -1.41
CA ALA A 151 0.17 -5.04 -0.94
C ALA A 151 -0.85 -5.23 -2.07
N SER A 152 -0.83 -4.35 -3.08
CA SER A 152 -1.73 -4.45 -4.24
C SER A 152 -1.46 -5.69 -5.10
N GLN A 153 -0.27 -6.26 -5.03
CA GLN A 153 0.12 -7.46 -5.78
C GLN A 153 0.02 -8.75 -4.96
N MET A 154 -0.29 -8.65 -3.67
CA MET A 154 -0.47 -9.82 -2.79
C MET A 154 -1.87 -10.42 -2.85
N THR A 155 -2.01 -11.62 -2.28
CA THR A 155 -3.32 -12.23 -1.99
C THR A 155 -4.13 -11.37 -1.03
N GLU A 156 -5.44 -11.55 -1.02
CA GLU A 156 -6.33 -10.91 -0.05
C GLU A 156 -6.01 -11.33 1.39
N ALA A 157 -6.18 -10.39 2.33
CA ALA A 157 -6.08 -10.69 3.74
C ALA A 157 -7.35 -11.41 4.21
N LYS A 158 -7.18 -12.55 4.87
CA LYS A 158 -8.26 -13.25 5.56
C LYS A 158 -8.38 -12.70 6.97
N LEU A 159 -9.56 -12.21 7.31
CA LEU A 159 -9.87 -11.63 8.61
C LEU A 159 -10.91 -12.52 9.29
N GLU A 160 -10.60 -12.96 10.50
CA GLU A 160 -11.58 -13.60 11.37
C GLU A 160 -12.24 -12.53 12.24
N THR A 161 -13.56 -12.47 12.20
CA THR A 161 -14.37 -11.59 13.04
C THR A 161 -15.12 -12.44 14.04
N CYS A 162 -14.93 -12.15 15.32
CA CYS A 162 -15.63 -12.79 16.40
C CYS A 162 -16.60 -11.80 17.05
N LEU A 163 -17.87 -12.15 17.09
CA LEU A 163 -18.92 -11.41 17.80
C LEU A 163 -19.25 -12.14 19.09
N LEU A 164 -19.02 -11.46 20.21
CA LEU A 164 -19.37 -11.93 21.54
C LEU A 164 -20.68 -11.31 21.97
N TYR A 165 -21.67 -12.14 22.22
CA TYR A 165 -22.93 -11.71 22.81
C TYR A 165 -22.88 -11.90 24.32
N THR A 166 -23.19 -10.86 25.08
CA THR A 166 -23.18 -10.90 26.54
C THR A 166 -24.57 -10.63 27.12
N SER A 167 -24.86 -11.22 28.29
CA SER A 167 -26.05 -10.94 29.08
C SER A 167 -25.63 -10.49 30.48
N PRO A 168 -26.17 -9.37 31.04
CA PRO A 168 -27.14 -8.48 30.40
C PRO A 168 -26.51 -7.63 29.30
N SER A 169 -27.31 -7.34 28.24
CA SER A 169 -26.87 -6.42 27.19
C SER A 169 -26.73 -5.02 27.77
N PRO A 170 -25.62 -4.31 27.52
CA PRO A 170 -25.51 -2.90 27.92
C PRO A 170 -26.60 -2.09 27.18
N ARG A 171 -27.32 -1.26 27.95
CA ARG A 171 -28.31 -0.31 27.41
C ARG A 171 -27.62 0.99 27.03
#